data_e3ce06fe8373ceb665bcb9c42bd681f7
#
_entry.id   e3ce06fe8373ceb665bcb9c42bd681f7
#
_cell.length_a   1.000
_cell.length_b   1.000
_cell.length_c   1.000
_cell.angle_alpha   90.00
_cell.angle_beta   90.00
_cell.angle_gamma   90.00
#
_symmetry.space_group_name_H-M   'P 1'
#
loop_
_entity.id
_entity.type
_entity.pdbx_description
1 polymer ?
#
loop_
_entity_poly.entity_id
_entity_poly.type
_entity_poly.pdbx_seq_one_letter_code
_entity_poly.pdbx_strand_id
1 'polypeptide(L)'
;SIEKHLAECEKVAVMGATLGMGIDDLIRRAQIQDMSMAVILDCGASLLIEEVCDTFQAQIDAQTDGYLTARFSPGYGDYPLEYQPLIIRYIDGPRKIGLNVTSNNLMVPRKSVTALIGISDHPVTGRLATCGECVLREKCTLRKEGKFCGD
;
A
#
# COMPACT_ATOMS: atom_id res chain seq x y z
N SER A 1 -4.38 -14.08 4.05
CA SER A 1 -5.51 -13.44 4.75
C SER A 1 -4.98 -12.46 5.79
N ILE A 2 -5.72 -11.40 6.06
CA ILE A 2 -5.33 -10.41 7.08
C ILE A 2 -5.22 -11.06 8.47
N GLU A 3 -6.10 -11.98 8.79
CA GLU A 3 -6.06 -12.73 10.04
C GLU A 3 -4.74 -13.50 10.20
N LYS A 4 -4.34 -14.27 9.17
CA LYS A 4 -3.06 -14.98 9.18
C LYS A 4 -1.86 -14.04 9.22
N HIS A 5 -1.97 -12.88 8.55
CA HIS A 5 -0.92 -11.88 8.48
C HIS A 5 -0.62 -11.25 9.84
N LEU A 6 -1.63 -11.12 10.69
CA LEU A 6 -1.54 -10.52 12.02
C LEU A 6 -1.58 -11.53 13.17
N ALA A 7 -1.73 -12.84 12.90
CA ALA A 7 -1.96 -13.86 13.92
C ALA A 7 -0.87 -13.94 15.01
N GLU A 8 0.38 -13.63 14.64
CA GLU A 8 1.54 -13.69 15.55
C GLU A 8 1.99 -12.29 16.00
N CYS A 9 1.14 -11.27 15.82
CA CYS A 9 1.47 -9.88 16.13
C CYS A 9 0.75 -9.42 17.40
N GLU A 10 1.49 -8.82 18.33
CA GLU A 10 0.92 -8.24 19.54
C GLU A 10 0.40 -6.81 19.33
N LYS A 11 0.96 -6.12 18.35
CA LYS A 11 0.63 -4.72 18.04
C LYS A 11 0.47 -4.55 16.53
N VAL A 12 -0.23 -3.50 16.14
CA VAL A 12 -0.41 -3.13 14.73
C VAL A 12 -0.14 -1.64 14.59
N ALA A 13 0.76 -1.30 13.67
CA ALA A 13 0.91 0.06 13.19
C ALA A 13 -0.05 0.30 12.03
N VAL A 14 -0.77 1.42 12.07
CA VAL A 14 -1.67 1.86 11.01
C VAL A 14 -1.03 3.04 10.31
N MET A 15 -0.75 2.91 9.02
CA MET A 15 -0.09 3.96 8.25
C MET A 15 -0.96 4.51 7.13
N GLY A 16 -0.68 5.77 6.77
CA GLY A 16 -1.17 6.41 5.56
C GLY A 16 -0.11 7.32 4.98
N ALA A 17 0.05 7.29 3.67
CA ALA A 17 0.97 8.14 2.92
C ALA A 17 0.27 8.70 1.69
N THR A 18 0.66 9.90 1.27
CA THR A 18 0.12 10.54 0.06
C THR A 18 1.16 11.45 -0.58
N LEU A 19 1.18 11.52 -1.91
CA LEU A 19 1.98 12.49 -2.65
C LEU A 19 1.26 13.84 -2.79
N GLY A 20 0.03 13.95 -2.30
CA GLY A 20 -0.77 15.17 -2.34
C GLY A 20 -1.43 15.46 -3.70
N MET A 21 -2.35 16.43 -3.71
CA MET A 21 -3.14 16.79 -4.90
C MET A 21 -2.30 17.34 -6.06
N GLY A 22 -1.12 17.91 -5.78
CA GLY A 22 -0.25 18.49 -6.82
C GLY A 22 0.17 17.46 -7.88
N ILE A 23 0.41 16.23 -7.49
CA ILE A 23 0.74 15.14 -8.42
C ILE A 23 -0.48 14.73 -9.26
N ASP A 24 -1.66 14.63 -8.66
CA ASP A 24 -2.90 14.33 -9.39
C ASP A 24 -3.21 15.44 -10.42
N ASP A 25 -3.01 16.71 -10.07
CA ASP A 25 -3.18 17.85 -10.97
C ASP A 25 -2.15 17.86 -12.11
N LEU A 26 -0.90 17.51 -11.83
CA LEU A 26 0.15 17.40 -12.82
C LEU A 26 -0.17 16.31 -13.85
N ILE A 27 -0.55 15.12 -13.39
CA ILE A 27 -0.93 14.00 -14.26
C ILE A 27 -2.16 14.39 -15.10
N ARG A 28 -3.17 14.99 -14.50
CA ARG A 28 -4.38 15.43 -15.21
C ARG A 28 -4.10 16.46 -16.31
N ARG A 29 -3.21 17.43 -16.06
CA ARG A 29 -2.79 18.39 -17.08
C ARG A 29 -2.05 17.71 -18.22
N ALA A 30 -1.14 16.78 -17.90
CA ALA A 30 -0.44 16.02 -18.92
C ALA A 30 -1.39 15.18 -19.76
N GLN A 31 -2.44 14.58 -19.20
CA GLN A 31 -3.46 13.82 -19.94
C GLN A 31 -4.15 14.64 -21.04
N ILE A 32 -4.23 15.97 -20.88
CA ILE A 32 -4.83 16.87 -21.89
C ILE A 32 -3.80 17.28 -22.95
N GLN A 33 -2.52 17.40 -22.58
CA GLN A 33 -1.48 17.98 -23.43
C GLN A 33 -0.65 16.91 -24.15
N ASP A 34 -0.27 15.87 -23.44
CA ASP A 34 0.61 14.78 -23.91
C ASP A 34 0.34 13.51 -23.11
N MET A 35 -0.36 12.58 -23.70
CA MET A 35 -0.73 11.32 -23.05
C MET A 35 0.50 10.46 -22.71
N SER A 36 1.57 10.52 -23.51
CA SER A 36 2.81 9.77 -23.23
C SER A 36 3.47 10.29 -21.95
N MET A 37 3.53 11.61 -21.81
CA MET A 37 4.02 12.25 -20.60
C MET A 37 3.13 11.90 -19.38
N ALA A 38 1.81 11.87 -19.56
CA ALA A 38 0.89 11.48 -18.49
C ALA A 38 1.15 10.07 -17.97
N VAL A 39 1.42 9.11 -18.85
CA VAL A 39 1.77 7.73 -18.47
C VAL A 39 3.10 7.69 -17.70
N ILE A 40 4.12 8.42 -18.16
CA ILE A 40 5.42 8.50 -17.48
C ILE A 40 5.26 9.07 -16.07
N LEU A 41 4.49 10.17 -15.95
CA LEU A 41 4.23 10.81 -14.65
C LEU A 41 3.44 9.89 -13.71
N ASP A 42 2.45 9.17 -14.23
CA ASP A 42 1.65 8.23 -13.43
C ASP A 42 2.48 7.06 -12.92
N CYS A 43 3.33 6.48 -13.77
CA CYS A 43 4.27 5.43 -13.38
C CYS A 43 5.30 5.93 -12.37
N GLY A 44 5.92 7.09 -12.63
CA GLY A 44 6.89 7.69 -11.72
C GLY A 44 6.28 8.02 -10.35
N ALA A 45 5.05 8.52 -10.33
CA ALA A 45 4.35 8.79 -9.08
C ALA A 45 3.99 7.50 -8.31
N SER A 46 3.72 6.39 -9.02
CA SER A 46 3.51 5.10 -8.38
C SER A 46 4.79 4.57 -7.72
N LEU A 47 5.93 4.68 -8.39
CA LEU A 47 7.22 4.33 -7.79
C LEU A 47 7.56 5.23 -6.59
N LEU A 48 7.31 6.52 -6.71
CA LEU A 48 7.61 7.48 -5.65
C LEU A 48 6.78 7.22 -4.38
N ILE A 49 5.50 6.90 -4.49
CA ILE A 49 4.68 6.61 -3.29
C ILE A 49 5.15 5.32 -2.61
N GLU A 50 5.59 4.30 -3.35
CA GLU A 50 6.16 3.09 -2.75
C GLU A 50 7.47 3.40 -2.03
N GLU A 51 8.37 4.20 -2.60
CA GLU A 51 9.61 4.64 -1.96
C GLU A 51 9.35 5.42 -0.66
N VAL A 52 8.33 6.29 -0.65
CA VAL A 52 7.89 6.99 0.56
C VAL A 52 7.41 5.98 1.61
N CYS A 53 6.65 4.98 1.22
CA CYS A 53 6.17 3.94 2.13
C CYS A 53 7.32 3.10 2.69
N ASP A 54 8.30 2.74 1.87
CA ASP A 54 9.48 1.96 2.29
C ASP A 54 10.34 2.73 3.27
N THR A 55 10.60 4.01 2.97
CA THR A 55 11.34 4.91 3.86
C THR A 55 10.63 5.05 5.21
N PHE A 56 9.31 5.21 5.21
CA PHE A 56 8.52 5.34 6.44
C PHE A 56 8.50 4.04 7.24
N GLN A 57 8.37 2.89 6.57
CA GLN A 57 8.44 1.58 7.23
C GLN A 57 9.79 1.33 7.87
N ALA A 58 10.89 1.70 7.21
CA ALA A 58 12.24 1.63 7.78
C ALA A 58 12.39 2.52 9.03
N GLN A 59 11.73 3.68 9.07
CA GLN A 59 11.72 4.53 10.26
C GLN A 59 10.94 3.89 11.43
N ILE A 60 9.81 3.22 11.13
CA ILE A 60 9.06 2.47 12.14
C ILE A 60 9.92 1.33 12.69
N ASP A 61 10.57 0.58 11.81
CA ASP A 61 11.45 -0.54 12.17
C ASP A 61 12.57 -0.10 13.11
N ALA A 62 13.24 1.00 12.77
CA ALA A 62 14.32 1.58 13.59
C ALA A 62 13.87 2.09 14.99
N GLN A 63 12.58 2.35 15.17
CA GLN A 63 12.00 2.85 16.43
C GLN A 63 11.25 1.78 17.23
N THR A 64 11.20 0.56 16.71
CA THR A 64 10.39 -0.52 17.28
C THR A 64 11.30 -1.65 17.75
N ASP A 65 11.19 -2.03 19.02
CA ASP A 65 11.82 -3.25 19.53
C ASP A 65 10.93 -4.45 19.13
N GLY A 66 11.13 -4.98 17.91
CA GLY A 66 10.34 -6.08 17.40
C GLY A 66 10.52 -6.27 15.89
N TYR A 67 9.77 -7.23 15.34
CA TYR A 67 9.80 -7.59 13.94
C TYR A 67 8.53 -7.10 13.24
N LEU A 68 8.70 -6.41 12.12
CA LEU A 68 7.58 -5.92 11.32
C LEU A 68 7.14 -6.94 10.28
N THR A 69 5.82 -7.05 10.08
CA THR A 69 5.29 -7.74 8.90
C THR A 69 5.37 -6.82 7.67
N ALA A 70 5.14 -7.39 6.48
CA ALA A 70 4.90 -6.58 5.29
C ALA A 70 3.64 -5.71 5.45
N ARG A 71 3.54 -4.65 4.66
CA ARG A 71 2.34 -3.81 4.58
C ARG A 71 1.16 -4.63 4.04
N PHE A 72 -0.01 -4.51 4.65
CA PHE A 72 -1.24 -5.13 4.19
C PHE A 72 -2.35 -4.07 4.08
N SER A 73 -2.83 -3.83 2.87
CA SER A 73 -3.76 -2.74 2.55
C SER A 73 -5.18 -3.24 2.30
N PRO A 74 -6.23 -2.44 2.59
CA PRO A 74 -7.59 -2.73 2.14
C PRO A 74 -7.67 -2.93 0.63
N GLY A 75 -8.47 -3.90 0.20
CA GLY A 75 -8.58 -4.30 -1.21
C GLY A 75 -7.65 -5.45 -1.61
N TYR A 76 -6.72 -5.86 -0.74
CA TYR A 76 -5.87 -7.03 -0.98
C TYR A 76 -6.38 -8.26 -0.23
N GLY A 77 -6.29 -9.42 -0.88
CA GLY A 77 -6.70 -10.70 -0.30
C GLY A 77 -8.14 -10.69 0.21
N ASP A 78 -8.31 -11.01 1.48
CA ASP A 78 -9.59 -11.02 2.19
C ASP A 78 -9.83 -9.77 3.05
N TYR A 79 -9.05 -8.70 2.86
CA TYR A 79 -9.24 -7.44 3.55
C TYR A 79 -10.09 -6.48 2.70
N PRO A 80 -11.41 -6.34 2.99
CA PRO A 80 -12.31 -5.60 2.12
C PRO A 80 -11.97 -4.11 2.03
N LEU A 81 -12.17 -3.53 0.84
CA LEU A 81 -11.94 -2.11 0.59
C LEU A 81 -12.85 -1.19 1.42
N GLU A 82 -13.96 -1.71 1.91
CA GLU A 82 -14.93 -1.03 2.79
C GLU A 82 -14.31 -0.58 4.13
N TYR A 83 -13.17 -1.14 4.51
CA TYR A 83 -12.41 -0.69 5.69
C TYR A 83 -11.57 0.57 5.44
N GLN A 84 -11.40 1.00 4.19
CA GLN A 84 -10.62 2.18 3.82
C GLN A 84 -11.04 3.46 4.59
N PRO A 85 -12.35 3.79 4.69
CA PRO A 85 -12.80 4.96 5.44
C PRO A 85 -12.47 4.89 6.94
N LEU A 86 -12.49 3.69 7.52
CA LEU A 86 -12.17 3.49 8.93
C LEU A 86 -10.68 3.79 9.20
N ILE A 87 -9.78 3.28 8.35
CA ILE A 87 -8.34 3.54 8.45
C ILE A 87 -8.07 5.03 8.34
N ILE A 88 -8.61 5.69 7.30
CA ILE A 88 -8.39 7.12 7.06
C ILE A 88 -8.88 7.96 8.24
N ARG A 89 -10.01 7.60 8.82
CA ARG A 89 -10.52 8.27 10.04
C ARG A 89 -9.62 7.98 11.25
N TYR A 90 -9.15 6.75 11.41
CA TYR A 90 -8.30 6.36 12.54
C TYR A 90 -6.98 7.14 12.58
N ILE A 91 -6.33 7.32 11.41
CA ILE A 91 -5.09 8.10 11.30
C ILE A 91 -5.33 9.62 11.28
N ASP A 92 -6.59 10.09 11.26
CA ASP A 92 -6.97 11.49 11.06
C ASP A 92 -6.40 12.05 9.73
N GLY A 93 -6.51 11.24 8.68
CA GLY A 93 -5.93 11.48 7.36
C GLY A 93 -6.27 12.85 6.77
N PRO A 94 -7.56 13.28 6.78
CA PRO A 94 -7.94 14.58 6.22
C PRO A 94 -7.22 15.76 6.86
N ARG A 95 -7.07 15.76 8.18
CA ARG A 95 -6.46 16.86 8.91
C ARG A 95 -4.95 16.81 8.88
N LYS A 96 -4.35 15.61 9.00
CA LYS A 96 -2.89 15.47 9.12
C LYS A 96 -2.15 15.53 7.79
N ILE A 97 -2.70 14.91 6.76
CA ILE A 97 -2.01 14.74 5.47
C ILE A 97 -2.90 15.06 4.25
N GLY A 98 -4.11 15.58 4.45
CA GLY A 98 -5.03 15.90 3.35
C GLY A 98 -5.60 14.67 2.62
N LEU A 99 -5.49 13.47 3.23
CA LEU A 99 -5.95 12.22 2.64
C LEU A 99 -7.42 11.97 2.98
N ASN A 100 -8.24 11.90 1.96
CA ASN A 100 -9.68 11.63 2.05
C ASN A 100 -10.05 10.34 1.32
N VAL A 101 -11.31 9.95 1.45
CA VAL A 101 -11.90 8.80 0.76
C VAL A 101 -13.26 9.18 0.17
N THR A 102 -13.52 8.73 -1.05
CA THR A 102 -14.82 8.93 -1.72
C THR A 102 -15.87 7.94 -1.21
N SER A 103 -17.15 8.14 -1.59
CA SER A 103 -18.24 7.19 -1.32
C SER A 103 -18.00 5.80 -1.90
N ASN A 104 -17.13 5.66 -2.90
CA ASN A 104 -16.74 4.39 -3.52
C ASN A 104 -15.43 3.83 -2.93
N ASN A 105 -15.03 4.28 -1.75
CA ASN A 105 -13.83 3.86 -1.04
C ASN A 105 -12.50 4.13 -1.76
N LEU A 106 -12.48 5.05 -2.74
CA LEU A 106 -11.26 5.46 -3.43
C LEU A 106 -10.57 6.60 -2.67
N MET A 107 -9.26 6.50 -2.52
CA MET A 107 -8.45 7.55 -1.88
C MET A 107 -8.31 8.79 -2.76
N VAL A 108 -8.32 9.96 -2.12
CA VAL A 108 -8.05 11.26 -2.73
C VAL A 108 -7.10 12.01 -1.81
N PRO A 109 -5.90 12.36 -2.24
CA PRO A 109 -5.28 12.18 -3.58
C PRO A 109 -5.14 10.71 -4.02
N ARG A 110 -5.06 10.47 -5.34
CA ARG A 110 -5.01 9.11 -5.91
C ARG A 110 -3.71 8.36 -5.61
N LYS A 111 -2.59 9.09 -5.61
CA LYS A 111 -1.27 8.54 -5.29
C LYS A 111 -1.09 8.54 -3.78
N SER A 112 -1.77 7.60 -3.16
CA SER A 112 -1.81 7.41 -1.71
C SER A 112 -1.85 5.94 -1.36
N VAL A 113 -1.34 5.60 -0.19
CA VAL A 113 -1.32 4.23 0.36
C VAL A 113 -1.81 4.28 1.79
N THR A 114 -2.62 3.31 2.18
CA THR A 114 -2.91 3.00 3.58
C THR A 114 -2.61 1.54 3.83
N ALA A 115 -2.06 1.21 4.98
CA ALA A 115 -1.72 -0.16 5.30
C ALA A 115 -1.73 -0.42 6.80
N LEU A 116 -1.87 -1.70 7.13
CA LEU A 116 -1.57 -2.26 8.45
C LEU A 116 -0.22 -2.97 8.40
N ILE A 117 0.58 -2.78 9.45
CA ILE A 117 1.87 -3.44 9.65
C ILE A 117 1.80 -4.10 11.03
N GLY A 118 1.88 -5.41 11.08
CA GLY A 118 1.96 -6.14 12.34
C GLY A 118 3.32 -5.97 12.99
N ILE A 119 3.35 -5.98 14.32
CA ILE A 119 4.57 -5.92 15.13
C ILE A 119 4.55 -7.11 16.08
N SER A 120 5.60 -7.94 16.03
CA SER A 120 5.77 -9.15 16.82
C SER A 120 7.06 -9.09 17.63
N ASP A 121 7.12 -9.81 18.73
CA ASP A 121 8.33 -9.99 19.57
C ASP A 121 9.29 -11.07 18.99
N HIS A 122 8.88 -11.80 17.98
CA HIS A 122 9.67 -12.82 17.30
C HIS A 122 9.61 -12.67 15.76
N PRO A 123 10.57 -13.24 15.02
CA PRO A 123 10.58 -13.16 13.56
C PRO A 123 9.30 -13.74 12.96
N VAL A 124 8.49 -12.88 12.33
CA VAL A 124 7.29 -13.27 11.61
C VAL A 124 7.58 -13.35 10.12
N THR A 125 7.25 -14.47 9.52
CA THR A 125 7.23 -14.60 8.07
C THR A 125 5.91 -14.06 7.54
N GLY A 126 5.73 -12.75 7.61
CA GLY A 126 4.66 -12.04 6.90
C GLY A 126 4.92 -12.16 5.40
N ARG A 127 4.62 -13.31 4.83
CA ARG A 127 4.73 -13.53 3.39
C ARG A 127 3.62 -12.72 2.72
N LEU A 128 4.03 -11.72 1.94
CA LEU A 128 3.26 -11.33 0.76
C LEU A 128 2.79 -12.62 0.10
N ALA A 129 1.55 -12.67 -0.35
CA ALA A 129 0.91 -13.86 -0.91
C ALA A 129 1.92 -14.64 -1.78
N THR A 130 2.31 -15.82 -1.33
CA THR A 130 3.23 -16.64 -2.10
C THR A 130 2.55 -17.03 -3.40
N CYS A 131 3.30 -17.29 -4.46
CA CYS A 131 2.74 -17.80 -5.71
C CYS A 131 1.82 -19.01 -5.50
N GLY A 132 1.95 -19.71 -4.38
CA GLY A 132 1.09 -20.82 -3.98
C GLY A 132 -0.35 -20.42 -3.67
N GLU A 133 -0.57 -19.24 -3.10
CA GLU A 133 -1.89 -18.71 -2.69
C GLU A 133 -2.42 -17.62 -3.64
N CYS A 134 -1.65 -17.27 -4.69
CA CYS A 134 -2.00 -16.21 -5.62
C CYS A 134 -3.21 -16.59 -6.49
N VAL A 135 -4.21 -15.72 -6.57
CA VAL A 135 -5.39 -15.91 -7.43
C VAL A 135 -5.05 -16.00 -8.92
N LEU A 136 -3.90 -15.45 -9.33
CA LEU A 136 -3.40 -15.52 -10.71
C LEU A 136 -2.50 -16.73 -10.97
N ARG A 137 -2.30 -17.61 -9.98
CA ARG A 137 -1.35 -18.73 -10.03
C ARG A 137 -1.35 -19.49 -11.34
N GLU A 138 -2.53 -19.87 -11.83
CA GLU A 138 -2.69 -20.70 -13.03
C GLU A 138 -2.42 -19.92 -14.34
N LYS A 139 -2.63 -18.60 -14.32
CA LYS A 139 -2.53 -17.73 -15.49
C LYS A 139 -1.29 -16.83 -15.50
N CYS A 140 -0.49 -16.86 -14.42
CA CYS A 140 0.66 -15.96 -14.23
C CYS A 140 1.80 -16.32 -15.20
N THR A 141 2.15 -15.38 -16.07
CA THR A 141 3.26 -15.51 -17.03
C THR A 141 4.62 -15.46 -16.33
N LEU A 142 4.79 -14.58 -15.33
CA LEU A 142 6.03 -14.46 -14.57
C LEU A 142 6.41 -15.78 -13.88
N ARG A 143 5.43 -16.43 -13.23
CA ARG A 143 5.65 -17.74 -12.62
C ARG A 143 6.06 -18.82 -13.64
N LYS A 144 5.48 -18.81 -14.85
CA LYS A 144 5.84 -19.75 -15.92
C LYS A 144 7.28 -19.52 -16.40
N GLU A 145 7.78 -18.29 -16.27
CA GLU A 145 9.16 -17.91 -16.59
C GLU A 145 10.12 -18.08 -15.38
N GLY A 146 9.65 -18.56 -14.25
CA GLY A 146 10.47 -18.71 -13.05
C GLY A 146 10.74 -17.41 -12.29
N LYS A 147 10.00 -16.36 -12.59
CA LYS A 147 10.11 -15.04 -11.95
C LYS A 147 9.01 -14.83 -10.90
N PHE A 148 9.24 -13.90 -9.99
CA PHE A 148 8.27 -13.48 -8.97
C PHE A 148 7.86 -12.03 -9.22
N CYS A 149 6.65 -11.65 -8.82
CA CYS A 149 6.15 -10.27 -9.00
C CYS A 149 6.69 -9.27 -7.96
N GLY A 150 7.64 -9.68 -7.14
CA GLY A 150 8.33 -8.83 -6.16
C GLY A 150 9.86 -8.75 -6.39
N ASP A 151 10.31 -9.22 -7.55
CA ASP A 151 11.72 -9.12 -7.96
C ASP A 151 11.96 -7.81 -8.73
#